data_ab67e55cae3c2834d9b0e022c88b2a9e
#
_entry.id   ab67e55cae3c2834d9b0e022c88b2a9e
#
_cell.length_a   1.000
_cell.length_b   1.000
_cell.length_c   1.000
_cell.angle_alpha   90.00
_cell.angle_beta   90.00
_cell.angle_gamma   90.00
#
_symmetry.space_group_name_H-M   'P 1'
#
loop_
_entity.id
_entity.type
_entity.pdbx_description
1 polymer ?
#
loop_
_entity_poly.entity_id
_entity_poly.type
_entity_poly.pdbx_seq_one_letter_code
_entity_poly.pdbx_strand_id
1 'polypeptide(L)'
;MQLIFEKSKKGRKGIKLPDLDVAQEEISEKYKREKAPNLPEVSELDVIRHFTKLSQLNFSIDTHFYPLGSCTMKYNPKFAEQIANLEGFLNLHPFLPYILEDTVQGALEIIYKTERLLCEITGMDAFTMAPLAGAHGELTGLLLISAFHKHYGKKKKYVIVPDSSHGTNPASATVCGYDVIVIPTDKDGCMDLNIYKEKLNEEVAAIMLTCPNTLGLFNPHIKEIADLAHKAGA
;
A
#
# COMPACT_ATOMS: atom_id res chain seq x y z
N MET A 1 -8.04 -6.64 -30.27
CA MET A 1 -6.79 -5.87 -30.47
C MET A 1 -5.67 -6.87 -30.71
N GLN A 2 -4.79 -6.62 -31.68
CA GLN A 2 -3.63 -7.49 -31.94
C GLN A 2 -2.63 -7.39 -30.76
N LEU A 3 -2.05 -8.52 -30.38
CA LEU A 3 -0.96 -8.55 -29.40
C LEU A 3 0.31 -7.95 -30.00
N ILE A 4 1.20 -7.45 -29.15
CA ILE A 4 2.47 -6.87 -29.60
C ILE A 4 3.32 -7.89 -30.39
N PHE A 5 3.24 -9.16 -30.03
CA PHE A 5 3.94 -10.28 -30.71
C PHE A 5 3.42 -10.50 -32.15
N GLU A 6 2.14 -10.27 -32.40
CA GLU A 6 1.53 -10.39 -33.73
C GLU A 6 1.94 -9.25 -34.67
N LYS A 7 2.48 -8.17 -34.12
CA LYS A 7 3.00 -7.03 -34.89
C LYS A 7 4.48 -7.17 -35.22
N SER A 8 5.14 -8.18 -34.66
CA SER A 8 6.56 -8.43 -34.86
C SER A 8 6.91 -8.62 -36.35
N LYS A 9 7.93 -7.93 -36.80
CA LYS A 9 8.51 -8.08 -38.14
C LYS A 9 10.02 -8.12 -38.01
N LYS A 10 10.63 -9.20 -38.52
CA LYS A 10 12.07 -9.43 -38.46
C LYS A 10 12.87 -8.20 -38.90
N GLY A 11 13.86 -7.82 -38.11
CA GLY A 11 14.76 -6.70 -38.32
C GLY A 11 14.25 -5.33 -37.87
N ARG A 12 13.01 -5.22 -37.35
CA ARG A 12 12.54 -3.97 -36.75
C ARG A 12 13.16 -3.75 -35.39
N LYS A 13 13.52 -2.49 -35.12
CA LYS A 13 14.06 -2.04 -33.82
C LYS A 13 13.23 -0.85 -33.31
N GLY A 14 12.85 -0.88 -32.04
CA GLY A 14 12.13 0.20 -31.38
C GLY A 14 13.05 1.29 -30.86
N ILE A 15 14.28 0.93 -30.48
CA ILE A 15 15.29 1.85 -29.96
C ILE A 15 16.68 1.38 -30.39
N LYS A 16 17.58 2.32 -30.60
CA LYS A 16 19.02 2.05 -30.70
C LYS A 16 19.62 2.20 -29.29
N LEU A 17 20.13 1.12 -28.75
CA LEU A 17 20.87 1.17 -27.50
C LEU A 17 22.23 1.87 -27.72
N PRO A 18 22.74 2.61 -26.73
CA PRO A 18 24.12 3.13 -26.78
C PRO A 18 25.11 1.96 -26.86
N ASP A 19 26.30 2.25 -27.39
CA ASP A 19 27.39 1.29 -27.35
C ASP A 19 27.83 1.05 -25.89
N LEU A 20 28.33 -0.16 -25.61
CA LEU A 20 28.83 -0.46 -24.26
C LEU A 20 30.09 0.35 -24.00
N ASP A 21 30.16 1.01 -22.85
CA ASP A 21 31.29 1.77 -22.34
C ASP A 21 32.18 0.92 -21.39
N VAL A 22 31.84 -0.37 -21.25
CA VAL A 22 32.61 -1.34 -20.45
C VAL A 22 33.02 -2.52 -21.28
N ALA A 23 34.09 -3.19 -20.88
CA ALA A 23 34.54 -4.42 -21.54
C ALA A 23 33.46 -5.49 -21.47
N GLN A 24 33.27 -6.17 -22.59
CA GLN A 24 32.31 -7.28 -22.64
C GLN A 24 32.92 -8.53 -22.00
N GLU A 25 32.37 -8.98 -20.89
CA GLU A 25 32.76 -10.24 -20.22
C GLU A 25 32.09 -11.45 -20.85
N GLU A 26 32.84 -12.52 -21.02
CA GLU A 26 32.29 -13.81 -21.49
C GLU A 26 31.59 -14.55 -20.36
N ILE A 27 30.27 -14.80 -20.56
CA ILE A 27 29.50 -15.61 -19.64
C ILE A 27 29.77 -17.09 -19.92
N SER A 28 30.07 -17.87 -18.89
CA SER A 28 30.25 -19.35 -19.01
C SER A 28 29.02 -19.99 -19.69
N GLU A 29 29.27 -20.93 -20.60
CA GLU A 29 28.23 -21.63 -21.37
C GLU A 29 27.12 -22.24 -20.50
N LYS A 30 27.46 -22.73 -19.31
CA LYS A 30 26.47 -23.28 -18.37
C LYS A 30 25.41 -22.29 -17.89
N TYR A 31 25.67 -20.98 -18.02
CA TYR A 31 24.75 -19.91 -17.64
C TYR A 31 24.10 -19.22 -18.84
N LYS A 32 24.54 -19.55 -20.06
CA LYS A 32 23.95 -19.02 -21.28
C LYS A 32 22.64 -19.74 -21.59
N ARG A 33 21.72 -19.01 -22.14
CA ARG A 33 20.49 -19.59 -22.68
C ARG A 33 20.79 -20.33 -23.98
N GLU A 34 20.22 -21.53 -24.16
CA GLU A 34 20.32 -22.26 -25.42
C GLU A 34 19.60 -21.51 -26.56
N LYS A 35 18.53 -20.82 -26.26
CA LYS A 35 17.74 -20.04 -27.25
C LYS A 35 17.49 -18.63 -26.76
N ALA A 36 17.59 -17.67 -27.67
CA ALA A 36 17.19 -16.30 -27.37
C ALA A 36 15.71 -16.22 -26.98
N PRO A 37 15.32 -15.31 -26.06
CA PRO A 37 13.92 -15.12 -25.73
C PRO A 37 13.15 -14.64 -26.97
N ASN A 38 11.92 -15.12 -27.13
CA ASN A 38 11.03 -14.72 -28.23
C ASN A 38 10.44 -13.33 -27.95
N LEU A 39 11.25 -12.29 -28.13
CA LEU A 39 10.83 -10.90 -27.99
C LEU A 39 10.30 -10.37 -29.35
N PRO A 40 9.27 -9.50 -29.34
CA PRO A 40 8.75 -8.94 -30.56
C PRO A 40 9.72 -7.91 -31.15
N GLU A 41 9.98 -8.02 -32.45
CA GLU A 41 10.75 -7.03 -33.23
C GLU A 41 9.77 -6.01 -33.80
N VAL A 42 9.63 -4.86 -33.15
CA VAL A 42 8.65 -3.82 -33.45
C VAL A 42 9.31 -2.44 -33.52
N SER A 43 8.66 -1.50 -34.19
CA SER A 43 9.10 -0.10 -34.19
C SER A 43 8.67 0.61 -32.90
N GLU A 44 9.31 1.73 -32.56
CA GLU A 44 8.87 2.59 -31.45
C GLU A 44 7.40 2.98 -31.60
N LEU A 45 6.99 3.34 -32.83
CA LEU A 45 5.60 3.70 -33.12
C LEU A 45 4.63 2.55 -32.81
N ASP A 46 4.99 1.31 -33.14
CA ASP A 46 4.15 0.13 -32.82
C ASP A 46 4.05 -0.07 -31.29
N VAL A 47 5.14 0.12 -30.55
CA VAL A 47 5.17 0.04 -29.08
C VAL A 47 4.24 1.08 -28.47
N ILE A 48 4.47 2.35 -28.80
CA ILE A 48 3.70 3.47 -28.24
C ILE A 48 2.21 3.31 -28.53
N ARG A 49 1.85 3.06 -29.81
CA ARG A 49 0.44 2.87 -30.19
C ARG A 49 -0.21 1.65 -29.55
N HIS A 50 0.53 0.57 -29.36
CA HIS A 50 0.02 -0.63 -28.72
C HIS A 50 -0.30 -0.38 -27.24
N PHE A 51 0.66 0.11 -26.48
CA PHE A 51 0.48 0.34 -25.05
C PHE A 51 -0.47 1.50 -24.75
N THR A 52 -0.51 2.54 -25.57
CA THR A 52 -1.51 3.60 -25.44
C THR A 52 -2.92 3.06 -25.61
N LYS A 53 -3.18 2.25 -26.67
CA LYS A 53 -4.48 1.61 -26.86
C LYS A 53 -4.82 0.63 -25.74
N LEU A 54 -3.84 -0.10 -25.23
CA LEU A 54 -4.03 -1.02 -24.11
C LEU A 54 -4.39 -0.28 -22.83
N SER A 55 -3.71 0.84 -22.55
CA SER A 55 -4.02 1.67 -21.38
C SER A 55 -5.43 2.25 -21.42
N GLN A 56 -5.95 2.58 -22.61
CA GLN A 56 -7.31 3.09 -22.80
C GLN A 56 -8.41 2.05 -22.51
N LEU A 57 -8.06 0.76 -22.45
CA LEU A 57 -8.98 -0.32 -22.06
C LEU A 57 -9.07 -0.50 -20.54
N ASN A 58 -8.26 0.22 -19.79
CA ASN A 58 -8.21 0.15 -18.36
C ASN A 58 -8.67 1.48 -17.74
N PHE A 59 -8.97 1.45 -16.43
CA PHE A 59 -9.28 2.65 -15.68
C PHE A 59 -8.00 3.44 -15.37
N SER A 60 -8.14 4.76 -15.37
CA SER A 60 -7.10 5.70 -14.96
C SER A 60 -7.72 6.79 -14.09
N ILE A 61 -7.04 7.18 -13.03
CA ILE A 61 -7.50 8.26 -12.14
C ILE A 61 -7.62 9.60 -12.87
N ASP A 62 -6.90 9.78 -13.98
CA ASP A 62 -6.95 10.98 -14.80
C ASP A 62 -8.17 11.01 -15.74
N THR A 63 -8.77 9.87 -16.02
CA THR A 63 -9.87 9.77 -16.99
C THR A 63 -11.19 9.33 -16.37
N HIS A 64 -11.16 8.66 -15.23
CA HIS A 64 -12.34 8.07 -14.61
C HIS A 64 -12.27 8.17 -13.09
N PHE A 65 -13.42 8.09 -12.44
CA PHE A 65 -13.48 7.74 -11.03
C PHE A 65 -12.93 6.31 -10.87
N TYR A 66 -11.83 6.17 -10.12
CA TYR A 66 -11.11 4.92 -10.05
C TYR A 66 -11.79 3.93 -9.10
N PRO A 67 -12.19 2.73 -9.57
CA PRO A 67 -12.80 1.73 -8.71
C PRO A 67 -11.79 1.15 -7.73
N LEU A 68 -12.31 0.60 -6.64
CA LEU A 68 -11.52 -0.02 -5.60
C LEU A 68 -10.86 -1.32 -6.07
N GLY A 69 -9.53 -1.41 -5.89
CA GLY A 69 -8.80 -2.68 -5.83
C GLY A 69 -8.42 -2.95 -4.38
N SER A 70 -7.12 -3.06 -4.10
CA SER A 70 -6.61 -3.12 -2.71
C SER A 70 -6.71 -1.78 -1.98
N CYS A 71 -6.76 -0.68 -2.70
CA CYS A 71 -6.97 0.67 -2.16
C CYS A 71 -7.65 1.57 -3.19
N THR A 72 -8.51 2.48 -2.71
CA THR A 72 -9.11 3.51 -3.56
C THR A 72 -8.04 4.53 -3.94
N MET A 73 -7.75 4.62 -5.25
CA MET A 73 -6.78 5.59 -5.75
C MET A 73 -7.42 6.99 -5.77
N LYS A 74 -6.74 7.96 -5.17
CA LYS A 74 -7.14 9.36 -5.15
C LYS A 74 -6.45 10.10 -6.29
N TYR A 75 -7.09 11.13 -6.82
CA TYR A 75 -6.42 12.02 -7.75
C TYR A 75 -5.25 12.71 -7.06
N ASN A 76 -4.06 12.60 -7.65
CA ASN A 76 -2.88 13.33 -7.20
C ASN A 76 -2.69 14.55 -8.12
N PRO A 77 -2.74 15.78 -7.60
CA PRO A 77 -2.52 16.99 -8.41
C PRO A 77 -1.16 16.91 -9.13
N LYS A 78 -1.16 17.20 -10.43
CA LYS A 78 0.06 17.06 -11.25
C LYS A 78 1.21 17.97 -10.77
N PHE A 79 0.89 19.13 -10.18
CA PHE A 79 1.94 19.99 -9.61
C PHE A 79 2.66 19.36 -8.42
N ALA A 80 2.00 18.46 -7.67
CA ALA A 80 2.65 17.76 -6.55
C ALA A 80 3.83 16.91 -7.03
N GLU A 81 3.71 16.26 -8.18
CA GLU A 81 4.80 15.52 -8.82
C GLU A 81 5.97 16.45 -9.22
N GLN A 82 5.65 17.64 -9.72
CA GLN A 82 6.67 18.64 -10.09
C GLN A 82 7.44 19.12 -8.86
N ILE A 83 6.74 19.39 -7.75
CA ILE A 83 7.37 19.81 -6.49
C ILE A 83 8.22 18.68 -5.91
N ALA A 84 7.73 17.43 -5.91
CA ALA A 84 8.48 16.28 -5.43
C ALA A 84 9.78 16.03 -6.20
N ASN A 85 9.84 16.45 -7.46
CA ASN A 85 11.03 16.34 -8.32
C ASN A 85 11.99 17.53 -8.23
N LEU A 86 11.74 18.53 -7.39
CA LEU A 86 12.71 19.60 -7.15
C LEU A 86 13.98 19.01 -6.52
N GLU A 87 15.15 19.40 -7.03
CA GLU A 87 16.45 18.86 -6.58
C GLU A 87 16.66 18.99 -5.07
N GLY A 88 16.17 20.07 -4.47
CA GLY A 88 16.26 20.31 -3.03
C GLY A 88 15.46 19.31 -2.17
N PHE A 89 14.54 18.56 -2.75
CA PHE A 89 13.82 17.47 -2.08
C PHE A 89 14.25 16.10 -2.57
N LEU A 90 14.39 15.94 -3.89
CA LEU A 90 14.70 14.64 -4.51
C LEU A 90 16.08 14.09 -4.10
N ASN A 91 17.07 14.94 -3.98
CA ASN A 91 18.47 14.56 -3.75
C ASN A 91 18.86 14.58 -2.26
N LEU A 92 17.90 14.61 -1.34
CA LEU A 92 18.20 14.56 0.10
C LEU A 92 18.58 13.14 0.52
N HIS A 93 19.79 13.01 1.10
CA HIS A 93 20.19 11.74 1.68
C HIS A 93 19.47 11.51 3.03
N PRO A 94 19.01 10.29 3.37
CA PRO A 94 18.27 9.99 4.60
C PRO A 94 18.99 10.33 5.90
N PHE A 95 20.33 10.40 5.90
CA PHE A 95 21.12 10.75 7.07
C PHE A 95 21.40 12.25 7.23
N LEU A 96 21.03 13.09 6.25
CA LEU A 96 21.25 14.54 6.35
C LEU A 96 20.62 15.17 7.62
N PRO A 97 19.44 14.78 8.09
CA PRO A 97 18.87 15.31 9.33
C PRO A 97 19.76 15.14 10.55
N TYR A 98 20.66 14.14 10.56
CA TYR A 98 21.57 13.85 11.67
C TYR A 98 22.94 14.49 11.53
N ILE A 99 23.31 14.93 10.32
CA ILE A 99 24.66 15.41 9.99
C ILE A 99 24.65 16.91 9.67
N LEU A 100 23.65 17.35 8.92
CA LEU A 100 23.52 18.72 8.39
C LEU A 100 22.04 19.15 8.45
N GLU A 101 21.47 19.21 9.66
CA GLU A 101 20.03 19.46 9.87
C GLU A 101 19.53 20.76 9.24
N ASP A 102 20.37 21.80 9.21
CA ASP A 102 20.01 23.08 8.62
C ASP A 102 19.70 23.01 7.11
N THR A 103 20.24 21.99 6.42
CA THR A 103 20.03 21.81 4.97
C THR A 103 18.72 21.11 4.63
N VAL A 104 18.03 20.56 5.60
CA VAL A 104 16.82 19.72 5.39
C VAL A 104 15.57 20.27 6.08
N GLN A 105 15.63 21.50 6.58
CA GLN A 105 14.54 22.10 7.36
C GLN A 105 13.20 22.13 6.62
N GLY A 106 13.21 22.38 5.31
CA GLY A 106 11.98 22.35 4.49
C GLY A 106 11.32 20.96 4.46
N ALA A 107 12.12 19.90 4.36
CA ALA A 107 11.62 18.53 4.37
C ALA A 107 11.06 18.14 5.77
N LEU A 108 11.76 18.52 6.82
CA LEU A 108 11.31 18.31 8.21
C LEU A 108 10.01 19.08 8.52
N GLU A 109 9.90 20.31 8.02
CA GLU A 109 8.69 21.12 8.16
C GLU A 109 7.48 20.49 7.45
N ILE A 110 7.67 19.92 6.25
CA ILE A 110 6.62 19.20 5.53
C ILE A 110 6.13 18.00 6.37
N ILE A 111 7.04 17.20 6.92
CA ILE A 111 6.72 16.06 7.77
C ILE A 111 5.94 16.52 9.01
N TYR A 112 6.43 17.52 9.71
CA TYR A 112 5.79 18.06 10.91
C TYR A 112 4.39 18.62 10.63
N LYS A 113 4.25 19.45 9.59
CA LYS A 113 2.95 20.02 9.22
C LYS A 113 1.96 18.94 8.78
N THR A 114 2.43 17.91 8.07
CA THR A 114 1.59 16.79 7.66
C THR A 114 1.08 16.03 8.88
N GLU A 115 1.94 15.77 9.86
CA GLU A 115 1.54 15.17 11.14
C GLU A 115 0.45 16.00 11.82
N ARG A 116 0.65 17.32 11.96
CA ARG A 116 -0.34 18.22 12.60
C ARG A 116 -1.68 18.23 11.88
N LEU A 117 -1.67 18.30 10.55
CA LEU A 117 -2.90 18.23 9.75
C LEU A 117 -3.63 16.90 9.92
N LEU A 118 -2.91 15.80 9.96
CA LEU A 118 -3.51 14.47 10.21
C LEU A 118 -4.11 14.37 11.61
N CYS A 119 -3.43 14.90 12.64
CA CYS A 119 -3.98 14.98 13.99
C CYS A 119 -5.31 15.75 14.01
N GLU A 120 -5.36 16.91 13.36
CA GLU A 120 -6.56 17.74 13.28
C GLU A 120 -7.73 17.04 12.57
N ILE A 121 -7.46 16.40 11.42
CA ILE A 121 -8.49 15.71 10.62
C ILE A 121 -9.08 14.51 11.35
N THR A 122 -8.25 13.76 12.09
CA THR A 122 -8.63 12.47 12.68
C THR A 122 -8.99 12.55 14.16
N GLY A 123 -8.63 13.65 14.84
CA GLY A 123 -8.77 13.80 16.29
C GLY A 123 -7.75 12.97 17.09
N MET A 124 -6.66 12.52 16.46
CA MET A 124 -5.58 11.80 17.14
C MET A 124 -4.53 12.76 17.71
N ASP A 125 -3.87 12.35 18.80
CA ASP A 125 -2.85 13.18 19.47
C ASP A 125 -1.53 13.26 18.69
N ALA A 126 -1.17 12.19 17.98
CA ALA A 126 0.08 12.09 17.24
C ALA A 126 -0.02 11.13 16.05
N PHE A 127 0.85 11.35 15.08
CA PHE A 127 1.05 10.46 13.93
C PHE A 127 2.53 10.15 13.74
N THR A 128 2.83 8.95 13.25
CA THR A 128 4.15 8.64 12.73
C THR A 128 4.15 8.68 11.21
N MET A 129 5.16 9.29 10.62
CA MET A 129 5.35 9.35 9.17
C MET A 129 6.35 8.29 8.68
N ALA A 130 6.75 7.34 9.55
CA ALA A 130 7.69 6.28 9.21
C ALA A 130 7.14 5.18 8.27
N PRO A 131 5.84 4.81 8.31
CA PRO A 131 5.29 3.81 7.39
C PRO A 131 5.41 4.23 5.93
N LEU A 132 5.91 3.33 5.07
CA LEU A 132 6.13 3.56 3.63
C LEU A 132 4.96 3.08 2.76
N ALA A 133 4.03 2.35 3.32
CA ALA A 133 2.86 1.80 2.63
C ALA A 133 1.71 1.55 3.60
N GLY A 134 0.48 1.33 3.08
CA GLY A 134 -0.69 1.00 3.90
C GLY A 134 -0.45 -0.19 4.83
N ALA A 135 0.13 -1.28 4.30
CA ALA A 135 0.47 -2.47 5.09
C ALA A 135 1.45 -2.16 6.25
N HIS A 136 2.39 -1.24 6.06
CA HIS A 136 3.29 -0.80 7.13
C HIS A 136 2.56 0.01 8.21
N GLY A 137 1.55 0.80 7.82
CA GLY A 137 0.69 1.52 8.76
C GLY A 137 -0.11 0.55 9.64
N GLU A 138 -0.71 -0.48 9.05
CA GLU A 138 -1.43 -1.53 9.76
C GLU A 138 -0.52 -2.28 10.74
N LEU A 139 0.66 -2.70 10.29
CA LEU A 139 1.65 -3.35 11.14
C LEU A 139 2.11 -2.45 12.29
N THR A 140 2.40 -1.18 12.00
CA THR A 140 2.83 -0.21 13.01
C THR A 140 1.74 -0.02 14.07
N GLY A 141 0.47 0.10 13.66
CA GLY A 141 -0.66 0.20 14.56
C GLY A 141 -0.75 -1.01 15.52
N LEU A 142 -0.61 -2.24 14.98
CA LEU A 142 -0.64 -3.45 15.80
C LEU A 142 0.59 -3.60 16.71
N LEU A 143 1.77 -3.15 16.27
CA LEU A 143 2.96 -3.11 17.13
C LEU A 143 2.76 -2.13 18.30
N LEU A 144 2.16 -0.97 18.07
CA LEU A 144 1.81 -0.01 19.12
C LEU A 144 0.79 -0.59 20.10
N ILE A 145 -0.27 -1.23 19.60
CA ILE A 145 -1.27 -1.93 20.42
C ILE A 145 -0.62 -3.04 21.26
N SER A 146 0.28 -3.82 20.65
CA SER A 146 1.02 -4.86 21.37
C SER A 146 1.90 -4.28 22.49
N ALA A 147 2.63 -3.20 22.19
CA ALA A 147 3.46 -2.50 23.18
C ALA A 147 2.60 -1.92 24.30
N PHE A 148 1.46 -1.31 24.00
CA PHE A 148 0.50 -0.80 24.98
C PHE A 148 0.02 -1.90 25.92
N HIS A 149 -0.50 -3.01 25.41
CA HIS A 149 -0.98 -4.09 26.26
C HIS A 149 0.13 -4.70 27.12
N LYS A 150 1.34 -4.87 26.58
CA LYS A 150 2.51 -5.34 27.35
C LYS A 150 2.90 -4.37 28.46
N HIS A 151 2.90 -3.07 28.19
CA HIS A 151 3.22 -2.04 29.19
C HIS A 151 2.28 -2.08 30.39
N TYR A 152 0.98 -2.31 30.15
CA TYR A 152 -0.02 -2.43 31.21
C TYR A 152 -0.19 -3.87 31.76
N GLY A 153 0.71 -4.79 31.41
CA GLY A 153 0.69 -6.18 31.89
C GLY A 153 -0.52 -7.00 31.43
N LYS A 154 -1.22 -6.54 30.39
CA LYS A 154 -2.41 -7.23 29.86
C LYS A 154 -2.00 -8.35 28.90
N LYS A 155 -2.46 -9.57 29.18
CA LYS A 155 -2.24 -10.72 28.29
C LYS A 155 -3.39 -10.76 27.27
N LYS A 156 -3.11 -10.27 26.09
CA LYS A 156 -4.03 -10.30 24.95
C LYS A 156 -3.55 -11.32 23.93
N LYS A 157 -4.49 -12.01 23.27
CA LYS A 157 -4.19 -13.15 22.40
C LYS A 157 -4.73 -12.99 20.99
N TYR A 158 -5.85 -12.31 20.82
CA TYR A 158 -6.60 -12.30 19.58
C TYR A 158 -6.70 -10.92 18.96
N VAL A 159 -6.74 -10.90 17.61
CA VAL A 159 -7.20 -9.77 16.81
C VAL A 159 -8.41 -10.21 16.00
N ILE A 160 -9.49 -9.44 16.04
CA ILE A 160 -10.70 -9.69 15.25
C ILE A 160 -10.57 -9.00 13.90
N VAL A 161 -10.89 -9.71 12.81
CA VAL A 161 -10.97 -9.20 11.44
C VAL A 161 -12.24 -9.68 10.74
N PRO A 162 -12.86 -8.90 9.84
CA PRO A 162 -13.91 -9.41 8.96
C PRO A 162 -13.33 -10.38 7.92
N ASP A 163 -14.13 -11.32 7.45
CA ASP A 163 -13.76 -12.23 6.36
C ASP A 163 -13.52 -11.50 5.02
N SER A 164 -14.16 -10.34 4.84
CA SER A 164 -13.97 -9.42 3.70
C SER A 164 -12.75 -8.51 3.82
N SER A 165 -11.93 -8.66 4.87
CA SER A 165 -10.76 -7.81 5.09
C SER A 165 -9.66 -8.05 4.05
N HIS A 166 -8.82 -7.04 3.83
CA HIS A 166 -7.62 -7.21 3.03
C HIS A 166 -6.67 -8.22 3.71
N GLY A 167 -5.95 -9.03 2.91
CA GLY A 167 -5.06 -10.07 3.42
C GLY A 167 -3.94 -9.57 4.35
N THR A 168 -3.59 -8.28 4.30
CA THR A 168 -2.61 -7.67 5.22
C THR A 168 -3.11 -7.58 6.65
N ASN A 169 -4.43 -7.50 6.88
CA ASN A 169 -4.97 -7.40 8.22
C ASN A 169 -4.65 -8.65 9.07
N PRO A 170 -5.06 -9.87 8.65
CA PRO A 170 -4.68 -11.07 9.40
C PRO A 170 -3.16 -11.33 9.39
N ALA A 171 -2.45 -11.00 8.29
CA ALA A 171 -1.02 -11.17 8.22
C ALA A 171 -0.27 -10.30 9.24
N SER A 172 -0.65 -9.02 9.37
CA SER A 172 -0.07 -8.10 10.36
C SER A 172 -0.35 -8.55 11.80
N ALA A 173 -1.57 -9.08 12.07
CA ALA A 173 -1.91 -9.64 13.37
C ALA A 173 -0.98 -10.82 13.74
N THR A 174 -0.79 -11.74 12.80
CA THR A 174 0.09 -12.91 13.00
C THR A 174 1.56 -12.50 13.21
N VAL A 175 2.06 -11.53 12.44
CA VAL A 175 3.43 -11.00 12.61
C VAL A 175 3.63 -10.38 14.00
N CYS A 176 2.59 -9.75 14.57
CA CYS A 176 2.62 -9.21 15.92
C CYS A 176 2.42 -10.27 17.03
N GLY A 177 2.26 -11.55 16.66
CA GLY A 177 2.11 -12.67 17.58
C GLY A 177 0.69 -12.88 18.10
N TYR A 178 -0.32 -12.36 17.41
CA TYR A 178 -1.73 -12.57 17.72
C TYR A 178 -2.35 -13.68 16.87
N ASP A 179 -3.23 -14.45 17.46
CA ASP A 179 -4.16 -15.32 16.74
C ASP A 179 -5.30 -14.47 16.17
N VAL A 180 -5.84 -14.90 15.02
CA VAL A 180 -6.88 -14.16 14.31
C VAL A 180 -8.24 -14.80 14.52
N ILE A 181 -9.22 -14.01 14.93
CA ILE A 181 -10.63 -14.39 14.93
C ILE A 181 -11.31 -13.75 13.71
N VAL A 182 -11.76 -14.56 12.77
CA VAL A 182 -12.46 -14.09 11.58
C VAL A 182 -13.95 -14.03 11.85
N ILE A 183 -14.57 -12.87 11.60
CA ILE A 183 -16.03 -12.69 11.70
C ILE A 183 -16.61 -12.72 10.28
N PRO A 184 -17.60 -13.56 10.01
CA PRO A 184 -18.24 -13.63 8.72
C PRO A 184 -19.01 -12.35 8.37
N THR A 185 -19.19 -12.15 7.08
CA THR A 185 -20.02 -11.08 6.52
C THR A 185 -21.51 -11.49 6.64
N ASP A 186 -22.35 -10.54 7.03
CA ASP A 186 -23.79 -10.68 7.08
C ASP A 186 -24.43 -10.57 5.67
N LYS A 187 -25.77 -10.70 5.60
CA LYS A 187 -26.53 -10.58 4.35
C LYS A 187 -26.44 -9.20 3.67
N ASP A 188 -26.09 -8.18 4.42
CA ASP A 188 -25.98 -6.80 3.96
C ASP A 188 -24.53 -6.44 3.55
N GLY A 189 -23.60 -7.40 3.60
CA GLY A 189 -22.22 -7.25 3.19
C GLY A 189 -21.33 -6.59 4.24
N CYS A 190 -21.77 -6.47 5.47
CA CYS A 190 -21.02 -5.95 6.61
C CYS A 190 -20.58 -7.07 7.56
N MET A 191 -19.66 -6.79 8.45
CA MET A 191 -19.27 -7.72 9.52
C MET A 191 -20.48 -8.05 10.39
N ASP A 192 -20.79 -9.35 10.60
CA ASP A 192 -21.92 -9.78 11.41
C ASP A 192 -21.75 -9.34 12.87
N LEU A 193 -22.62 -8.42 13.28
CA LEU A 193 -22.56 -7.81 14.61
C LEU A 193 -22.91 -8.81 15.73
N ASN A 194 -23.76 -9.80 15.48
CA ASN A 194 -24.15 -10.77 16.49
C ASN A 194 -22.99 -11.74 16.77
N ILE A 195 -22.36 -12.25 15.70
CA ILE A 195 -21.19 -13.11 15.83
C ILE A 195 -20.01 -12.32 16.42
N TYR A 196 -19.85 -11.04 16.04
CA TYR A 196 -18.85 -10.18 16.66
C TYR A 196 -19.03 -10.07 18.16
N LYS A 197 -20.27 -9.81 18.65
CA LYS A 197 -20.57 -9.73 20.09
C LYS A 197 -20.31 -11.05 20.82
N GLU A 198 -20.58 -12.18 20.17
CA GLU A 198 -20.33 -13.51 20.73
C GLU A 198 -18.82 -13.80 20.89
N LYS A 199 -18.01 -13.39 19.89
CA LYS A 199 -16.56 -13.65 19.87
C LYS A 199 -15.73 -12.65 20.66
N LEU A 200 -16.27 -11.46 20.94
CA LEU A 200 -15.57 -10.42 21.68
C LEU A 200 -15.42 -10.81 23.14
N ASN A 201 -14.19 -10.79 23.63
CA ASN A 201 -13.84 -11.13 25.01
C ASN A 201 -12.60 -10.36 25.47
N GLU A 202 -12.21 -10.51 26.74
CA GLU A 202 -11.09 -9.80 27.35
C GLU A 202 -9.71 -10.15 26.79
N GLU A 203 -9.58 -11.28 26.08
CA GLU A 203 -8.31 -11.67 25.43
C GLU A 203 -8.12 -11.00 24.05
N VAL A 204 -9.14 -10.30 23.55
CA VAL A 204 -9.05 -9.56 22.28
C VAL A 204 -8.19 -8.32 22.48
N ALA A 205 -7.14 -8.18 21.68
CA ALA A 205 -6.21 -7.06 21.68
C ALA A 205 -6.70 -5.89 20.85
N ALA A 206 -7.27 -6.19 19.69
CA ALA A 206 -7.68 -5.19 18.72
C ALA A 206 -8.73 -5.72 17.75
N ILE A 207 -9.41 -4.79 17.10
CA ILE A 207 -10.27 -5.03 15.95
C ILE A 207 -9.62 -4.33 14.74
N MET A 208 -9.41 -5.05 13.64
CA MET A 208 -8.96 -4.45 12.38
C MET A 208 -10.10 -4.43 11.38
N LEU A 209 -10.54 -3.26 11.03
CA LEU A 209 -11.74 -3.04 10.23
C LEU A 209 -11.49 -1.92 9.21
N THR A 210 -11.85 -2.15 7.97
CA THR A 210 -11.85 -1.13 6.91
C THR A 210 -13.24 -0.54 6.75
N CYS A 211 -13.35 0.78 6.80
CA CYS A 211 -14.62 1.48 6.62
C CYS A 211 -14.44 2.67 5.66
N PRO A 212 -15.07 2.68 4.47
CA PRO A 212 -15.89 1.61 3.89
C PRO A 212 -15.09 0.30 3.70
N ASN A 213 -15.81 -0.84 3.70
CA ASN A 213 -15.18 -2.15 3.52
C ASN A 213 -14.74 -2.41 2.06
N THR A 214 -14.15 -3.58 1.78
CA THR A 214 -13.67 -3.94 0.44
C THR A 214 -14.78 -3.98 -0.63
N LEU A 215 -16.04 -4.16 -0.22
CA LEU A 215 -17.21 -4.08 -1.11
C LEU A 215 -17.68 -2.65 -1.36
N GLY A 216 -17.06 -1.65 -0.74
CA GLY A 216 -17.46 -0.25 -0.82
C GLY A 216 -18.63 0.13 0.10
N LEU A 217 -18.96 -0.71 1.07
CA LEU A 217 -20.08 -0.52 1.99
C LEU A 217 -19.60 0.11 3.30
N PHE A 218 -20.28 1.17 3.71
CA PHE A 218 -20.06 1.77 5.02
C PHE A 218 -20.80 0.93 6.09
N ASN A 219 -20.07 0.53 7.14
CA ASN A 219 -20.68 -0.26 8.21
C ASN A 219 -21.52 0.65 9.12
N PRO A 220 -22.87 0.50 9.16
CA PRO A 220 -23.73 1.35 9.96
C PRO A 220 -23.53 1.16 11.46
N HIS A 221 -22.93 0.05 11.88
CA HIS A 221 -22.69 -0.30 13.27
C HIS A 221 -21.27 0.02 13.75
N ILE A 222 -20.49 0.77 12.98
CA ILE A 222 -19.07 1.03 13.29
C ILE A 222 -18.86 1.62 14.68
N LYS A 223 -19.74 2.53 15.11
CA LYS A 223 -19.70 3.12 16.44
C LYS A 223 -19.95 2.08 17.54
N GLU A 224 -20.98 1.24 17.37
CA GLU A 224 -21.30 0.18 18.33
C GLU A 224 -20.17 -0.83 18.44
N ILE A 225 -19.54 -1.22 17.30
CA ILE A 225 -18.40 -2.11 17.25
C ILE A 225 -17.22 -1.51 18.05
N ALA A 226 -16.91 -0.24 17.84
CA ALA A 226 -15.84 0.45 18.56
C ALA A 226 -16.13 0.55 20.07
N ASP A 227 -17.35 0.96 20.44
CA ASP A 227 -17.75 1.08 21.85
C ASP A 227 -17.67 -0.26 22.60
N LEU A 228 -18.05 -1.35 21.94
CA LEU A 228 -17.95 -2.70 22.51
C LEU A 228 -16.49 -3.15 22.64
N ALA A 229 -15.65 -2.88 21.62
CA ALA A 229 -14.23 -3.17 21.68
C ALA A 229 -13.56 -2.47 22.88
N HIS A 230 -13.79 -1.18 23.05
CA HIS A 230 -13.24 -0.41 24.15
C HIS A 230 -13.72 -0.92 25.52
N LYS A 231 -15.00 -1.30 25.65
CA LYS A 231 -15.54 -1.92 26.89
C LYS A 231 -14.88 -3.25 27.21
N ALA A 232 -14.51 -4.04 26.21
CA ALA A 232 -13.75 -5.28 26.37
C ALA A 232 -12.24 -5.04 26.63
N GLY A 233 -11.80 -3.80 26.57
CA GLY A 233 -10.40 -3.40 26.78
C GLY A 233 -9.49 -3.69 25.59
N ALA A 234 -10.07 -3.76 24.39
CA ALA A 234 -9.36 -3.87 23.13
C ALA A 234 -9.00 -2.49 22.59
#